data_10a8d98fcf2dd63f32c4454b037b8da9
#
_entry.id   10a8d98fcf2dd63f32c4454b037b8da9
#
_cell.length_a   1.000
_cell.length_b   1.000
_cell.length_c   1.000
_cell.angle_alpha   90.00
_cell.angle_beta   90.00
_cell.angle_gamma   90.00
#
_symmetry.space_group_name_H-M   'P 1'
#
loop_
_entity.id
_entity.type
_entity.pdbx_description
1 polymer ?
#
loop_
_entity_poly.entity_id
_entity_poly.type
_entity_poly.pdbx_seq_one_letter_code
_entity_poly.pdbx_strand_id
1 'polypeptide(L)'
;MPHLIEIFTGGCTLCRKVVNIVTVGKCKDCVLRVFDVDSDDEEVRMKREHYNITAVPAIVVDGRIKVVGVPDFPWFCGDDFYRFLDKNFSL
;
A
#
# COMPACT_ATOMS: atom_id res chain seq x y z
N MET A 1 5.41 10.37 13.22
CA MET A 1 6.34 10.28 12.09
C MET A 1 5.57 9.99 10.81
N PRO A 2 5.91 10.64 9.68
CA PRO A 2 5.25 10.35 8.43
C PRO A 2 5.61 8.96 7.94
N HIS A 3 4.65 8.29 7.32
CA HIS A 3 4.84 6.96 6.75
C HIS A 3 4.90 7.06 5.22
N LEU A 4 5.65 6.15 4.62
CA LEU A 4 5.65 5.98 3.17
C LEU A 4 4.68 4.86 2.82
N ILE A 5 3.64 5.19 2.09
CA ILE A 5 2.63 4.22 1.66
C ILE A 5 2.75 4.04 0.16
N GLU A 6 2.97 2.81 -0.26
CA GLU A 6 3.11 2.47 -1.67
C GLU A 6 1.99 1.52 -2.06
N ILE A 7 1.21 1.88 -3.08
CA ILE A 7 0.10 1.06 -3.56
C ILE A 7 0.43 0.53 -4.95
N PHE A 8 0.36 -0.78 -5.11
CA PHE A 8 0.60 -1.43 -6.40
C PHE A 8 -0.74 -1.79 -7.02
N THR A 9 -1.00 -1.27 -8.21
CA THR A 9 -2.28 -1.41 -8.89
C THR A 9 -2.11 -2.03 -10.27
N GLY A 10 -3.18 -2.66 -10.76
CA GLY A 10 -3.25 -3.18 -12.13
C GLY A 10 -4.36 -2.52 -12.94
N GLY A 11 -4.84 -1.33 -12.52
CA GLY A 11 -5.90 -0.63 -13.23
C GLY A 11 -7.30 -1.18 -13.02
N CYS A 12 -7.49 -2.06 -12.06
CA CYS A 12 -8.79 -2.68 -11.79
C CYS A 12 -9.65 -1.79 -10.87
N THR A 13 -10.96 -2.10 -10.83
CA THR A 13 -11.91 -1.37 -9.98
C THR A 13 -11.53 -1.44 -8.50
N LEU A 14 -11.09 -2.61 -8.04
CA LEU A 14 -10.68 -2.80 -6.65
C LEU A 14 -9.44 -1.97 -6.33
N CYS A 15 -8.55 -1.80 -7.30
CA CYS A 15 -7.36 -0.99 -7.15
C CYS A 15 -7.71 0.48 -6.88
N ARG A 16 -8.69 1.02 -7.61
CA ARG A 16 -9.17 2.39 -7.39
C ARG A 16 -9.77 2.55 -6.00
N LYS A 17 -10.50 1.54 -5.56
CA LYS A 17 -11.13 1.54 -4.24
C LYS A 17 -10.08 1.63 -3.14
N VAL A 18 -9.01 0.87 -3.26
CA VAL A 18 -7.90 0.89 -2.30
C VAL A 18 -7.22 2.25 -2.27
N VAL A 19 -6.95 2.83 -3.44
CA VAL A 19 -6.33 4.16 -3.52
C VAL A 19 -7.20 5.19 -2.79
N ASN A 20 -8.52 5.15 -2.99
CA ASN A 20 -9.44 6.06 -2.32
C ASN A 20 -9.45 5.86 -0.81
N ILE A 21 -9.50 4.62 -0.35
CA ILE A 21 -9.52 4.30 1.09
C ILE A 21 -8.27 4.88 1.77
N VAL A 22 -7.11 4.66 1.19
CA VAL A 22 -5.86 5.14 1.77
C VAL A 22 -5.74 6.65 1.67
N THR A 23 -6.13 7.23 0.53
CA THR A 23 -6.07 8.68 0.33
C THR A 23 -6.92 9.43 1.35
N VAL A 24 -8.11 8.92 1.64
CA VAL A 24 -9.01 9.53 2.62
C VAL A 24 -8.49 9.35 4.04
N GLY A 25 -7.93 8.18 4.34
CA GLY A 25 -7.56 7.83 5.71
C GLY A 25 -6.18 8.26 6.17
N LYS A 26 -5.24 8.47 5.25
CA LYS A 26 -3.87 8.80 5.64
C LYS A 26 -3.75 10.21 6.16
N CYS A 27 -2.73 10.48 7.00
CA CYS A 27 -2.44 11.85 7.38
C CYS A 27 -1.85 12.61 6.18
N LYS A 28 -1.98 13.94 6.23
CA LYS A 28 -1.44 14.80 5.18
C LYS A 28 0.09 14.75 5.11
N ASP A 29 0.75 14.34 6.19
CA ASP A 29 2.20 14.25 6.24
C ASP A 29 2.73 12.92 5.70
N CYS A 30 1.86 11.93 5.52
CA CYS A 30 2.26 10.66 4.95
C CYS A 30 2.40 10.78 3.43
N VAL A 31 3.43 10.15 2.90
CA VAL A 31 3.68 10.14 1.45
C VAL A 31 2.96 8.94 0.84
N LEU A 32 2.16 9.20 -0.18
CA LEU A 32 1.47 8.15 -0.93
C LEU A 32 2.04 8.09 -2.35
N ARG A 33 2.48 6.90 -2.76
CA ARG A 33 2.92 6.65 -4.11
C ARG A 33 2.11 5.50 -4.69
N VAL A 34 1.65 5.67 -5.93
CA VAL A 34 0.86 4.65 -6.62
C VAL A 34 1.67 4.15 -7.82
N PHE A 35 1.85 2.83 -7.89
CA PHE A 35 2.60 2.19 -8.96
C PHE A 35 1.70 1.28 -9.78
N ASP A 36 1.81 1.38 -11.12
CA ASP A 36 1.14 0.47 -12.02
C ASP A 36 2.07 -0.72 -12.27
N VAL A 37 1.63 -1.92 -11.88
CA VAL A 37 2.46 -3.13 -12.01
C VAL A 37 2.67 -3.55 -13.46
N ASP A 38 1.85 -3.03 -14.38
CA ASP A 38 2.00 -3.30 -15.81
C ASP A 38 2.95 -2.31 -16.49
N SER A 39 3.46 -1.34 -15.73
CA SER A 39 4.42 -0.36 -16.24
C SER A 39 5.76 -1.04 -16.57
N ASP A 40 6.42 -0.54 -17.60
CA ASP A 40 7.76 -0.98 -17.97
C ASP A 40 8.86 -0.31 -17.13
N ASP A 41 8.46 0.54 -16.17
CA ASP A 41 9.40 1.25 -15.30
C ASP A 41 10.19 0.25 -14.46
N GLU A 42 11.52 0.37 -14.50
CA GLU A 42 12.41 -0.53 -13.79
C GLU A 42 12.22 -0.45 -12.27
N GLU A 43 11.95 0.75 -11.73
CA GLU A 43 11.69 0.92 -10.31
C GLU A 43 10.49 0.07 -9.86
N VAL A 44 9.43 0.08 -10.65
CA VAL A 44 8.22 -0.70 -10.34
C VAL A 44 8.55 -2.19 -10.37
N ARG A 45 9.29 -2.63 -11.37
CA ARG A 45 9.65 -4.04 -11.52
C ARG A 45 10.49 -4.51 -10.34
N MET A 46 11.49 -3.72 -9.95
CA MET A 46 12.35 -4.03 -8.83
C MET A 46 11.58 -4.11 -7.52
N LYS A 47 10.65 -3.17 -7.29
CA LYS A 47 9.83 -3.16 -6.08
C LYS A 47 8.87 -4.35 -6.02
N ARG A 48 8.31 -4.74 -7.16
CA ARG A 48 7.45 -5.94 -7.23
C ARG A 48 8.21 -7.18 -6.76
N GLU A 49 9.44 -7.33 -7.23
CA GLU A 49 10.27 -8.47 -6.83
C GLU A 49 10.68 -8.37 -5.37
N HIS A 50 11.11 -7.19 -4.94
CA HIS A 50 11.57 -6.97 -3.58
C HIS A 50 10.48 -7.25 -2.54
N TYR A 51 9.26 -6.80 -2.81
CA TYR A 51 8.13 -6.98 -1.88
C TYR A 51 7.32 -8.23 -2.20
N ASN A 52 7.72 -9.00 -3.19
CA ASN A 52 7.02 -10.21 -3.62
C ASN A 52 5.55 -9.93 -3.91
N ILE A 53 5.29 -8.93 -4.73
CA ILE A 53 3.92 -8.54 -5.12
C ILE A 53 3.43 -9.52 -6.19
N THR A 54 2.54 -10.42 -5.81
CA THR A 54 1.99 -11.43 -6.70
C THR A 54 0.51 -11.20 -7.03
N ALA A 55 -0.13 -10.28 -6.32
CA ALA A 55 -1.53 -9.94 -6.54
C ALA A 55 -1.72 -8.45 -6.32
N VAL A 56 -2.69 -7.86 -7.01
CA VAL A 56 -3.05 -6.46 -6.88
C VAL A 56 -4.54 -6.34 -6.56
N PRO A 57 -4.95 -5.32 -5.82
CA PRO A 57 -4.13 -4.26 -5.25
C PRO A 57 -3.30 -4.75 -4.06
N ALA A 58 -2.16 -4.12 -3.84
CA ALA A 58 -1.32 -4.41 -2.67
C ALA A 58 -0.81 -3.10 -2.10
N ILE A 59 -0.77 -3.00 -0.77
CA ILE A 59 -0.32 -1.81 -0.06
C ILE A 59 0.93 -2.17 0.72
N VAL A 60 2.00 -1.40 0.54
CA VAL A 60 3.24 -1.58 1.31
C VAL A 60 3.46 -0.32 2.13
N VAL A 61 3.67 -0.46 3.43
CA VAL A 61 3.92 0.66 4.33
C VAL A 61 5.34 0.56 4.88
N ASP A 62 6.12 1.60 4.66
CA ASP A 62 7.50 1.74 5.14
C ASP A 62 8.42 0.56 4.74
N GLY A 63 8.06 -0.16 3.69
CA GLY A 63 8.81 -1.34 3.24
C GLY A 63 8.74 -2.53 4.19
N ARG A 64 7.91 -2.50 5.23
CA ARG A 64 7.84 -3.52 6.28
C ARG A 64 6.50 -4.21 6.38
N ILE A 65 5.44 -3.57 5.92
CA ILE A 65 4.06 -4.06 6.04
C ILE A 65 3.51 -4.25 4.64
N LYS A 66 2.85 -5.37 4.40
CA LYS A 66 2.20 -5.63 3.11
C LYS A 66 0.77 -6.10 3.34
N VAL A 67 -0.20 -5.35 2.81
CA VAL A 67 -1.62 -5.70 2.85
C VAL A 67 -2.07 -5.98 1.43
N VAL A 68 -2.50 -7.21 1.15
CA VAL A 68 -2.94 -7.62 -0.18
C VAL A 68 -4.45 -7.59 -0.25
N GLY A 69 -4.98 -7.04 -1.34
CA GLY A 69 -6.41 -6.93 -1.55
C GLY A 69 -7.00 -5.67 -0.92
N VAL A 70 -8.32 -5.56 -0.95
CA VAL A 70 -9.02 -4.44 -0.33
C VAL A 70 -9.09 -4.67 1.17
N PRO A 71 -8.58 -3.73 2.00
CA PRO A 71 -8.67 -3.88 3.45
C PRO A 71 -10.13 -3.96 3.90
N ASP A 72 -10.42 -4.83 4.85
CA ASP A 72 -11.75 -4.94 5.45
C ASP A 72 -11.87 -4.08 6.73
N PHE A 73 -10.97 -3.13 6.87
CA PHE A 73 -10.93 -2.19 7.99
C PHE A 73 -10.69 -0.77 7.42
N PRO A 74 -11.14 0.27 8.14
CA PRO A 74 -10.89 1.65 7.68
C PRO A 74 -9.42 2.00 7.81
N TRP A 75 -8.91 2.78 6.86
CA TRP A 75 -7.55 3.29 6.93
C TRP A 75 -7.56 4.63 7.68
N PHE A 76 -6.72 4.76 8.67
CA PHE A 76 -6.62 6.04 9.38
C PHE A 76 -5.18 6.25 9.89
N CYS A 77 -4.87 7.50 10.19
CA CYS A 77 -3.54 7.89 10.65
C CYS A 77 -3.47 7.81 12.17
N GLY A 78 -2.63 6.92 12.68
CA GLY A 78 -2.47 6.79 14.12
C GLY A 78 -1.50 5.68 14.44
N ASP A 79 -0.74 5.84 15.54
CA ASP A 79 0.26 4.86 15.93
C ASP A 79 -0.35 3.49 16.21
N ASP A 80 -1.53 3.46 16.80
CA ASP A 80 -2.22 2.20 17.11
C ASP A 80 -2.59 1.44 15.85
N PHE A 81 -3.01 2.17 14.80
CA PHE A 81 -3.35 1.55 13.54
C PHE A 81 -2.11 0.92 12.88
N TYR A 82 -0.99 1.65 12.87
CA TYR A 82 0.23 1.13 12.24
C TYR A 82 0.85 -0.01 13.06
N ARG A 83 0.68 -0.02 14.38
CA ARG A 83 1.07 -1.18 15.20
C ARG A 83 0.22 -2.40 14.87
N PHE A 84 -1.07 -2.19 14.66
CA PHE A 84 -1.98 -3.25 14.23
C PHE A 84 -1.53 -3.86 12.89
N LEU A 85 -1.19 -3.01 11.93
CA LEU A 85 -0.71 -3.47 10.63
C LEU A 85 0.61 -4.23 10.76
N ASP A 86 1.54 -3.69 11.53
CA ASP A 86 2.86 -4.33 11.71
C ASP A 86 2.71 -5.71 12.36
N LYS A 87 1.80 -5.84 13.31
CA LYS A 87 1.56 -7.10 14.00
C LYS A 87 0.92 -8.16 13.10
N ASN A 88 0.03 -7.76 12.21
CA ASN A 88 -0.79 -8.69 11.43
C ASN A 88 -0.35 -8.87 9.98
N PHE A 89 0.40 -7.92 9.42
CA PHE A 89 0.74 -7.90 8.00
C PHE A 89 2.23 -7.65 7.73
N SER A 90 3.10 -7.91 8.70
CA SER A 90 4.54 -7.69 8.48
C SER A 90 5.08 -8.62 7.41
N LEU A 91 6.00 -8.08 6.62
CA LEU A 91 6.69 -8.84 5.57
C LEU A 91 7.62 -9.90 6.14
#